data_2c8a48d1398888ada8e595ed776faa6c
#
_entry.id   2c8a48d1398888ada8e595ed776faa6c
#
_cell.length_a   1.000
_cell.length_b   1.000
_cell.length_c   1.000
_cell.angle_alpha   90.00
_cell.angle_beta   90.00
_cell.angle_gamma   90.00
#
_symmetry.space_group_name_H-M   'P 1'
#
loop_
_entity.id
_entity.type
_entity.pdbx_description
1 polymer ?
#
loop_
_entity_poly.entity_id
_entity_poly.type
_entity_poly.pdbx_seq_one_letter_code
_entity_poly.pdbx_strand_id
1 'polypeptide(L)'
;MRAITLQNNKNIYLAYTALRKKFFLANSPKDGPIILYMLPWLLSVNRQSVPGYIQDLKEAYHVFNIENDKEIIKQENFFKKQFAIKDDKSLIRHMSNGLIIEGIYTIGSVGTISQTTRSDCDIWICIDKTTYDFKSLKYLSEKLNLIKGWLDEQLKISVYFFLTDIDDVRNCKFGKIDYESSGSAQKDVLKEEFYRTSILICGKIPFWWVCYDRE
;
A
#
# COMPACT_ATOMS: atom_id res chain seq x y z
N MET A 1 16.86 21.47 -17.95
CA MET A 1 16.07 22.02 -16.83
C MET A 1 15.02 21.02 -16.32
N ARG A 2 14.09 20.49 -17.14
CA ARG A 2 13.01 19.55 -16.70
C ARG A 2 13.48 18.28 -15.96
N ALA A 3 14.57 17.64 -16.37
CA ALA A 3 15.05 16.40 -15.72
C ALA A 3 15.57 16.63 -14.29
N ILE A 4 16.24 17.76 -14.05
CA ILE A 4 16.74 18.14 -12.72
C ILE A 4 15.59 18.44 -11.78
N THR A 5 14.57 19.15 -12.25
CA THR A 5 13.34 19.46 -11.48
C THR A 5 12.61 18.19 -11.09
N LEU A 6 12.45 17.24 -12.02
CA LEU A 6 11.81 15.95 -11.76
C LEU A 6 12.56 15.15 -10.68
N GLN A 7 13.88 15.07 -10.76
CA GLN A 7 14.67 14.36 -9.76
C GLN A 7 14.61 15.05 -8.39
N ASN A 8 14.63 16.36 -8.34
CA ASN A 8 14.49 17.12 -7.10
C ASN A 8 13.12 16.89 -6.46
N ASN A 9 12.03 16.96 -7.23
CA ASN A 9 10.68 16.68 -6.73
C ASN A 9 10.56 15.24 -6.21
N LYS A 10 11.15 14.27 -6.91
CA LYS A 10 11.20 12.88 -6.45
C LYS A 10 11.91 12.79 -5.09
N ASN A 11 13.05 13.43 -4.93
CA ASN A 11 13.82 13.42 -3.69
C ASN A 11 13.03 14.07 -2.54
N ILE A 12 12.34 15.19 -2.80
CA ILE A 12 11.48 15.87 -1.83
C ILE A 12 10.33 14.94 -1.40
N TYR A 13 9.65 14.29 -2.34
CA TYR A 13 8.58 13.35 -2.04
C TYR A 13 9.07 12.18 -1.18
N LEU A 14 10.21 11.60 -1.53
CA LEU A 14 10.79 10.49 -0.77
C LEU A 14 11.19 10.92 0.65
N ALA A 15 11.79 12.12 0.80
CA ALA A 15 12.14 12.68 2.10
C ALA A 15 10.90 12.93 2.97
N TYR A 16 9.83 13.49 2.38
CA TYR A 16 8.56 13.70 3.04
C TYR A 16 7.93 12.38 3.49
N THR A 17 7.85 11.40 2.59
CA THR A 17 7.34 10.06 2.91
C THR A 17 8.16 9.41 4.04
N ALA A 18 9.48 9.49 3.99
CA ALA A 18 10.36 8.94 5.03
C ALA A 18 10.13 9.61 6.39
N LEU A 19 9.96 10.93 6.42
CA LEU A 19 9.65 11.66 7.64
C LEU A 19 8.31 11.21 8.23
N ARG A 20 7.27 11.10 7.42
CA ARG A 20 5.95 10.66 7.85
C ARG A 20 5.95 9.21 8.33
N LYS A 21 6.67 8.30 7.67
CA LYS A 21 6.88 6.93 8.16
C LYS A 21 7.53 6.93 9.55
N LYS A 22 8.51 7.79 9.81
CA LYS A 22 9.14 7.91 11.15
C LYS A 22 8.14 8.38 12.20
N PHE A 23 7.30 9.38 11.91
CA PHE A 23 6.24 9.82 12.82
C PHE A 23 5.23 8.71 13.09
N PHE A 24 4.82 7.97 12.06
CA PHE A 24 3.91 6.86 12.24
C PHE A 24 4.50 5.77 13.14
N LEU A 25 5.75 5.38 12.92
CA LEU A 25 6.44 4.39 13.77
C LEU A 25 6.59 4.86 15.22
N ALA A 26 6.85 6.15 15.44
CA ALA A 26 6.98 6.71 16.78
C ALA A 26 5.63 6.73 17.52
N ASN A 27 4.53 7.08 16.82
CA ASN A 27 3.20 7.16 17.41
C ASN A 27 2.49 5.80 17.52
N SER A 28 2.88 4.84 16.68
CA SER A 28 2.30 3.49 16.63
C SER A 28 3.40 2.42 16.51
N PRO A 29 4.23 2.25 17.56
CA PRO A 29 5.43 1.39 17.47
C PRO A 29 5.12 -0.10 17.30
N LYS A 30 3.90 -0.54 17.63
CA LYS A 30 3.45 -1.94 17.42
C LYS A 30 2.80 -2.11 16.05
N ASP A 31 1.90 -1.21 15.68
CA ASP A 31 1.06 -1.32 14.48
C ASP A 31 1.81 -0.83 13.22
N GLY A 32 2.62 0.23 13.37
CA GLY A 32 3.34 0.85 12.27
C GLY A 32 4.22 -0.10 11.46
N PRO A 33 5.08 -0.95 12.08
CA PRO A 33 5.89 -1.92 11.35
C PRO A 33 5.06 -2.96 10.58
N ILE A 34 3.91 -3.35 11.11
CA ILE A 34 3.01 -4.30 10.43
C ILE A 34 2.42 -3.65 9.18
N ILE A 35 1.94 -2.42 9.28
CA ILE A 35 1.35 -1.68 8.16
C ILE A 35 2.42 -1.31 7.13
N LEU A 36 3.56 -0.78 7.55
CA LEU A 36 4.56 -0.24 6.63
C LEU A 36 5.41 -1.31 5.95
N TYR A 37 5.66 -2.45 6.61
CA TYR A 37 6.63 -3.43 6.13
C TYR A 37 6.04 -4.82 5.94
N MET A 38 5.21 -5.31 6.88
CA MET A 38 4.65 -6.65 6.77
C MET A 38 3.50 -6.71 5.76
N LEU A 39 2.63 -5.70 5.69
CA LEU A 39 1.51 -5.69 4.76
C LEU A 39 1.94 -5.81 3.28
N PRO A 40 2.92 -5.05 2.75
CA PRO A 40 3.41 -5.28 1.38
C PRO A 40 3.94 -6.71 1.17
N TRP A 41 4.60 -7.26 2.17
CA TRP A 41 5.09 -8.63 2.13
C TRP A 41 3.93 -9.65 2.11
N LEU A 42 2.90 -9.50 2.96
CA LEU A 42 1.71 -10.35 2.96
C LEU A 42 0.99 -10.36 1.60
N LEU A 43 0.93 -9.21 0.93
CA LEU A 43 0.36 -9.09 -0.41
C LEU A 43 1.18 -9.85 -1.45
N SER A 44 2.50 -9.88 -1.30
CA SER A 44 3.43 -10.52 -2.24
C SER A 44 3.69 -12.00 -1.98
N VAL A 45 3.13 -12.56 -0.90
CA VAL A 45 3.32 -13.96 -0.54
C VAL A 45 2.00 -14.72 -0.59
N ASN A 46 2.01 -15.94 -1.16
CA ASN A 46 0.86 -16.85 -1.13
C ASN A 46 1.28 -18.21 -0.57
N ARG A 47 1.27 -18.33 0.75
CA ARG A 47 1.62 -19.55 1.50
C ARG A 47 0.52 -19.87 2.48
N GLN A 48 0.19 -21.17 2.65
CA GLN A 48 -0.94 -21.64 3.47
C GLN A 48 -0.92 -21.12 4.92
N SER A 49 0.25 -20.94 5.51
CA SER A 49 0.40 -20.43 6.89
C SER A 49 0.34 -18.90 7.00
N VAL A 50 0.23 -18.19 5.88
CA VAL A 50 0.28 -16.72 5.84
C VAL A 50 -1.12 -16.14 5.64
N PRO A 51 -1.52 -15.11 6.40
CA PRO A 51 -2.79 -14.41 6.18
C PRO A 51 -2.91 -13.95 4.73
N GLY A 52 -4.10 -14.13 4.16
CA GLY A 52 -4.33 -13.82 2.75
C GLY A 52 -3.94 -14.95 1.78
N TYR A 53 -3.73 -16.17 2.27
CA TYR A 53 -3.54 -17.34 1.39
C TYR A 53 -4.78 -17.63 0.56
N ILE A 54 -4.61 -17.77 -0.74
CA ILE A 54 -5.65 -18.18 -1.70
C ILE A 54 -5.19 -19.48 -2.36
N GLN A 55 -5.92 -20.56 -2.12
CA GLN A 55 -5.55 -21.91 -2.56
C GLN A 55 -5.39 -22.02 -4.08
N ASP A 56 -6.29 -21.42 -4.84
CA ASP A 56 -6.31 -21.51 -6.30
C ASP A 56 -5.46 -20.45 -6.99
N LEU A 57 -4.79 -19.59 -6.23
CA LEU A 57 -3.89 -18.58 -6.77
C LEU A 57 -2.52 -19.21 -7.05
N LYS A 58 -2.25 -19.47 -8.34
CA LYS A 58 -1.01 -20.13 -8.78
C LYS A 58 0.24 -19.27 -8.56
N GLU A 59 0.11 -17.97 -8.77
CA GLU A 59 1.19 -17.00 -8.63
C GLU A 59 0.76 -15.89 -7.66
N ALA A 60 1.63 -15.54 -6.72
CA ALA A 60 1.37 -14.44 -5.80
C ALA A 60 1.35 -13.10 -6.55
N TYR A 61 0.65 -12.12 -6.00
CA TYR A 61 0.74 -10.75 -6.49
C TYR A 61 2.14 -10.21 -6.23
N HIS A 62 2.59 -9.30 -7.08
CA HIS A 62 3.86 -8.62 -6.90
C HIS A 62 3.63 -7.14 -6.60
N VAL A 63 4.06 -6.68 -5.46
CA VAL A 63 4.08 -5.24 -5.17
C VAL A 63 5.28 -4.64 -5.90
N PHE A 64 5.04 -3.65 -6.76
CA PHE A 64 6.09 -3.04 -7.55
C PHE A 64 7.27 -2.57 -6.68
N ASN A 65 8.47 -2.97 -7.07
CA ASN A 65 9.75 -2.57 -6.44
C ASN A 65 9.93 -3.04 -4.97
N ILE A 66 9.14 -4.01 -4.49
CA ILE A 66 9.24 -4.52 -3.12
C ILE A 66 10.61 -5.17 -2.87
N GLU A 67 11.20 -5.79 -3.89
CA GLU A 67 12.52 -6.43 -3.85
C GLU A 67 13.68 -5.45 -3.59
N ASN A 68 13.44 -4.15 -3.71
CA ASN A 68 14.41 -3.11 -3.43
C ASN A 68 14.11 -2.34 -2.13
N ASP A 69 13.03 -2.67 -1.41
CA ASP A 69 12.74 -2.06 -0.12
C ASP A 69 13.61 -2.70 0.97
N LYS A 70 14.65 -1.97 1.39
CA LYS A 70 15.65 -2.46 2.34
C LYS A 70 15.08 -2.86 3.70
N GLU A 71 14.04 -2.17 4.16
CA GLU A 71 13.42 -2.46 5.47
C GLU A 71 12.55 -3.72 5.39
N ILE A 72 11.81 -3.92 4.31
CA ILE A 72 11.02 -5.14 4.11
C ILE A 72 11.93 -6.35 3.99
N ILE A 73 12.99 -6.27 3.16
CA ILE A 73 13.98 -7.34 2.98
C ILE A 73 14.64 -7.70 4.32
N LYS A 74 15.06 -6.70 5.09
CA LYS A 74 15.71 -6.89 6.40
C LYS A 74 14.80 -7.63 7.39
N GLN A 75 13.49 -7.38 7.33
CA GLN A 75 12.51 -7.97 8.24
C GLN A 75 11.90 -9.27 7.71
N GLU A 76 12.16 -9.68 6.48
CA GLU A 76 11.54 -10.87 5.88
C GLU A 76 11.76 -12.15 6.72
N ASN A 77 12.96 -12.33 7.28
CA ASN A 77 13.23 -13.49 8.13
C ASN A 77 12.42 -13.47 9.43
N PHE A 78 12.14 -12.29 9.98
CA PHE A 78 11.24 -12.15 11.13
C PHE A 78 9.81 -12.52 10.74
N PHE A 79 9.30 -12.05 9.59
CA PHE A 79 7.97 -12.39 9.08
C PHE A 79 7.82 -13.89 8.83
N LYS A 80 8.82 -14.52 8.22
CA LYS A 80 8.84 -15.98 8.03
C LYS A 80 8.75 -16.76 9.34
N LYS A 81 9.51 -16.35 10.35
CA LYS A 81 9.46 -16.97 11.68
C LYS A 81 8.09 -16.85 12.32
N GLN A 82 7.44 -15.67 12.19
CA GLN A 82 6.12 -15.42 12.74
C GLN A 82 5.06 -16.37 12.17
N PHE A 83 5.20 -16.75 10.90
CA PHE A 83 4.27 -17.66 10.21
C PHE A 83 4.84 -19.08 10.06
N ALA A 84 5.83 -19.46 10.84
CA ALA A 84 6.44 -20.79 10.85
C ALA A 84 6.96 -21.29 9.48
N ILE A 85 7.40 -20.35 8.62
CA ILE A 85 7.94 -20.67 7.30
C ILE A 85 9.43 -21.02 7.43
N LYS A 86 9.80 -22.23 6.99
CA LYS A 86 11.16 -22.76 7.06
C LYS A 86 11.97 -22.58 5.76
N ASP A 87 11.54 -21.68 4.88
CA ASP A 87 12.21 -21.45 3.60
C ASP A 87 13.34 -20.41 3.79
N ASP A 88 14.59 -20.78 3.49
CA ASP A 88 15.76 -19.89 3.61
C ASP A 88 15.85 -18.88 2.47
N LYS A 89 15.17 -19.13 1.34
CA LYS A 89 15.16 -18.22 0.19
C LYS A 89 14.14 -17.11 0.38
N SER A 90 14.45 -15.92 -0.13
CA SER A 90 13.47 -14.83 -0.15
C SER A 90 12.17 -15.25 -0.88
N LEU A 91 11.04 -14.93 -0.28
CA LEU A 91 9.71 -15.15 -0.87
C LEU A 91 9.29 -13.95 -1.73
N ILE A 92 9.98 -12.83 -1.60
CA ILE A 92 9.80 -11.65 -2.44
C ILE A 92 10.60 -11.91 -3.72
N ARG A 93 9.90 -12.29 -4.78
CA ARG A 93 10.52 -12.61 -6.08
C ARG A 93 10.26 -11.48 -7.06
N HIS A 94 11.26 -11.24 -7.91
CA HIS A 94 11.07 -10.45 -9.11
C HIS A 94 10.24 -11.25 -10.08
N MET A 95 8.96 -10.89 -10.21
CA MET A 95 8.04 -11.59 -11.13
C MET A 95 7.99 -10.82 -12.44
N SER A 96 8.46 -11.46 -13.51
CA SER A 96 8.41 -10.89 -14.86
C SER A 96 7.01 -10.90 -15.48
N ASN A 97 6.12 -11.79 -15.01
CA ASN A 97 4.80 -12.04 -15.63
C ASN A 97 3.65 -12.10 -14.63
N GLY A 98 3.85 -11.67 -13.39
CA GLY A 98 2.81 -11.70 -12.35
C GLY A 98 1.92 -10.46 -12.36
N LEU A 99 0.78 -10.57 -11.69
CA LEU A 99 -0.14 -9.46 -11.48
C LEU A 99 0.47 -8.44 -10.51
N ILE A 100 0.64 -7.20 -10.97
CA ILE A 100 1.40 -6.17 -10.28
C ILE A 100 0.45 -5.24 -9.51
N ILE A 101 0.69 -5.12 -8.21
CA ILE A 101 0.17 -4.01 -7.40
C ILE A 101 1.11 -2.82 -7.63
N GLU A 102 0.61 -1.80 -8.30
CA GLU A 102 1.38 -0.64 -8.75
C GLU A 102 1.88 0.23 -7.59
N GLY A 103 1.09 0.30 -6.53
CA GLY A 103 1.46 1.04 -5.34
C GLY A 103 0.49 0.84 -4.18
N ILE A 104 1.05 0.92 -2.98
CA ILE A 104 0.34 0.87 -1.72
C ILE A 104 0.58 2.20 -1.01
N TYR A 105 -0.51 2.90 -0.69
CA TYR A 105 -0.45 4.20 -0.02
C TYR A 105 -1.36 4.20 1.20
N THR A 106 -1.02 4.97 2.22
CA THR A 106 -1.98 5.36 3.24
C THR A 106 -2.23 6.86 3.16
N ILE A 107 -3.46 7.26 3.43
CA ILE A 107 -3.90 8.66 3.43
C ILE A 107 -4.39 9.07 4.82
N GLY A 108 -4.69 10.33 5.00
CA GLY A 108 -5.29 10.88 6.22
C GLY A 108 -4.26 11.29 7.28
N SER A 109 -4.66 11.20 8.54
CA SER A 109 -3.89 11.70 9.68
C SER A 109 -2.66 10.88 10.06
N VAL A 110 -2.56 9.64 9.57
CA VAL A 110 -1.45 8.72 9.88
C VAL A 110 -0.09 9.35 9.54
N GLY A 111 0.84 9.30 10.48
CA GLY A 111 2.17 9.91 10.33
C GLY A 111 2.17 11.43 10.29
N THR A 112 1.13 12.09 10.80
CA THR A 112 1.06 13.55 10.99
C THR A 112 0.98 13.90 12.48
N ILE A 113 1.06 15.20 12.78
CA ILE A 113 0.82 15.73 14.13
C ILE A 113 -0.64 15.53 14.58
N SER A 114 -1.56 15.30 13.65
CA SER A 114 -2.98 15.06 13.92
C SER A 114 -3.29 13.59 14.20
N GLN A 115 -2.30 12.69 14.09
CA GLN A 115 -2.51 11.29 14.42
C GLN A 115 -2.85 11.12 15.89
N THR A 116 -3.93 10.40 16.16
CA THR A 116 -4.38 10.02 17.50
C THR A 116 -4.48 8.51 17.63
N THR A 117 -4.77 8.03 18.84
CA THR A 117 -5.05 6.59 19.08
C THR A 117 -6.36 6.09 18.45
N ARG A 118 -7.18 7.02 17.94
CA ARG A 118 -8.45 6.74 17.23
C ARG A 118 -8.34 6.99 15.72
N SER A 119 -7.15 7.31 15.23
CA SER A 119 -6.95 7.50 13.78
C SER A 119 -7.11 6.17 13.06
N ASP A 120 -7.89 6.18 11.99
CA ASP A 120 -7.98 5.06 11.06
C ASP A 120 -6.81 5.09 10.07
N CYS A 121 -6.53 3.96 9.46
CA CYS A 121 -5.50 3.82 8.45
C CYS A 121 -6.15 3.39 7.13
N ASP A 122 -6.42 4.36 6.28
CA ASP A 122 -6.98 4.13 4.94
C ASP A 122 -5.85 3.76 3.98
N ILE A 123 -5.89 2.54 3.47
CA ILE A 123 -4.86 1.97 2.61
C ILE A 123 -5.39 1.79 1.21
N TRP A 124 -4.78 2.50 0.29
CA TRP A 124 -5.08 2.43 -1.14
C TRP A 124 -4.16 1.42 -1.81
N ILE A 125 -4.77 0.38 -2.39
CA ILE A 125 -4.11 -0.65 -3.19
C ILE A 125 -4.35 -0.29 -4.65
N CYS A 126 -3.35 0.30 -5.28
CA CYS A 126 -3.45 0.79 -6.65
C CYS A 126 -2.99 -0.27 -7.64
N ILE A 127 -3.83 -0.60 -8.61
CA ILE A 127 -3.58 -1.56 -9.68
C ILE A 127 -3.90 -0.96 -11.04
N ASP A 128 -3.35 -1.51 -12.09
CA ASP A 128 -3.81 -1.29 -13.46
C ASP A 128 -4.83 -2.38 -13.80
N LYS A 129 -6.12 -2.06 -13.73
CA LYS A 129 -7.21 -3.03 -13.97
C LYS A 129 -7.15 -3.64 -15.36
N THR A 130 -6.52 -2.99 -16.34
CA THR A 130 -6.41 -3.54 -17.70
C THR A 130 -5.56 -4.82 -17.76
N THR A 131 -4.69 -5.01 -16.77
CA THR A 131 -3.82 -6.19 -16.64
C THR A 131 -4.45 -7.33 -15.85
N TYR A 132 -5.62 -7.11 -15.22
CA TYR A 132 -6.32 -8.08 -14.39
C TYR A 132 -7.55 -8.64 -15.09
N ASP A 133 -7.70 -9.97 -15.08
CA ASP A 133 -8.98 -10.60 -15.40
C ASP A 133 -9.93 -10.57 -14.17
N PHE A 134 -11.19 -10.91 -14.40
CA PHE A 134 -12.20 -10.94 -13.34
C PHE A 134 -11.81 -11.88 -12.17
N LYS A 135 -11.20 -13.02 -12.47
CA LYS A 135 -10.79 -14.02 -11.48
C LYS A 135 -9.67 -13.49 -10.59
N SER A 136 -8.68 -12.86 -11.19
CA SER A 136 -7.55 -12.25 -10.49
C SER A 136 -8.00 -11.10 -9.58
N LEU A 137 -8.92 -10.25 -10.04
CA LEU A 137 -9.51 -9.19 -9.20
C LEU A 137 -10.28 -9.77 -8.02
N LYS A 138 -11.05 -10.83 -8.24
CA LYS A 138 -11.78 -11.53 -7.18
C LYS A 138 -10.81 -12.10 -6.14
N TYR A 139 -9.76 -12.76 -6.57
CA TYR A 139 -8.75 -13.30 -5.66
C TYR A 139 -7.99 -12.21 -4.90
N LEU A 140 -7.70 -11.07 -5.53
CA LEU A 140 -7.09 -9.94 -4.81
C LEU A 140 -8.02 -9.40 -3.73
N SER A 141 -9.30 -9.21 -4.05
CA SER A 141 -10.30 -8.77 -3.07
C SER A 141 -10.45 -9.77 -1.91
N GLU A 142 -10.48 -11.07 -2.20
CA GLU A 142 -10.52 -12.12 -1.18
C GLU A 142 -9.26 -12.11 -0.31
N LYS A 143 -8.08 -11.98 -0.92
CA LYS A 143 -6.80 -11.86 -0.20
C LYS A 143 -6.79 -10.65 0.74
N LEU A 144 -7.26 -9.49 0.27
CA LEU A 144 -7.37 -8.28 1.08
C LEU A 144 -8.31 -8.48 2.27
N ASN A 145 -9.46 -9.14 2.08
CA ASN A 145 -10.41 -9.44 3.16
C ASN A 145 -9.80 -10.37 4.21
N LEU A 146 -9.07 -11.40 3.80
CA LEU A 146 -8.38 -12.32 4.73
C LEU A 146 -7.27 -11.60 5.51
N ILE A 147 -6.49 -10.75 4.83
CA ILE A 147 -5.48 -9.92 5.50
C ILE A 147 -6.15 -8.94 6.47
N LYS A 148 -7.25 -8.30 6.06
CA LYS A 148 -8.02 -7.39 6.93
C LYS A 148 -8.46 -8.08 8.20
N GLY A 149 -9.09 -9.26 8.10
CA GLY A 149 -9.51 -10.02 9.28
C GLY A 149 -8.37 -10.30 10.24
N TRP A 150 -7.20 -10.68 9.72
CA TRP A 150 -6.02 -10.89 10.54
C TRP A 150 -5.51 -9.57 11.16
N LEU A 151 -5.48 -8.47 10.40
CA LEU A 151 -5.05 -7.16 10.93
C LEU A 151 -5.98 -6.67 12.04
N ASP A 152 -7.29 -6.86 11.93
CA ASP A 152 -8.26 -6.47 12.97
C ASP A 152 -8.03 -7.20 14.30
N GLU A 153 -7.45 -8.41 14.26
CA GLU A 153 -7.06 -9.16 15.46
C GLU A 153 -5.71 -8.71 16.04
N GLN A 154 -4.80 -8.24 15.19
CA GLN A 154 -3.42 -7.92 15.59
C GLN A 154 -3.22 -6.46 15.97
N LEU A 155 -3.94 -5.55 15.35
CA LEU A 155 -3.72 -4.10 15.44
C LEU A 155 -4.73 -3.43 16.37
N LYS A 156 -4.31 -2.29 16.92
CA LYS A 156 -5.20 -1.37 17.63
C LYS A 156 -5.81 -0.32 16.71
N ILE A 157 -5.10 0.01 15.64
CA ILE A 157 -5.56 0.96 14.61
C ILE A 157 -6.47 0.23 13.63
N SER A 158 -7.62 0.81 13.31
CA SER A 158 -8.52 0.28 12.29
C SER A 158 -7.91 0.46 10.90
N VAL A 159 -7.91 -0.59 10.08
CA VAL A 159 -7.38 -0.57 8.73
C VAL A 159 -8.51 -0.77 7.73
N TYR A 160 -8.57 0.08 6.71
CA TYR A 160 -9.53 -0.02 5.60
C TYR A 160 -8.77 -0.12 4.28
N PHE A 161 -9.17 -1.07 3.43
CA PHE A 161 -8.57 -1.25 2.11
C PHE A 161 -9.45 -0.68 1.01
N PHE A 162 -8.84 0.10 0.14
CA PHE A 162 -9.46 0.66 -1.06
C PHE A 162 -8.72 0.14 -2.28
N LEU A 163 -9.33 -0.83 -2.97
CA LEU A 163 -8.79 -1.36 -4.24
C LEU A 163 -9.15 -0.39 -5.37
N THR A 164 -8.14 0.27 -5.91
CA THR A 164 -8.32 1.41 -6.81
C THR A 164 -7.56 1.21 -8.13
N ASP A 165 -8.21 1.54 -9.24
CA ASP A 165 -7.58 1.61 -10.54
C ASP A 165 -6.72 2.88 -10.65
N ILE A 166 -5.49 2.75 -11.16
CA ILE A 166 -4.61 3.91 -11.39
C ILE A 166 -5.22 4.93 -12.35
N ASP A 167 -6.01 4.49 -13.33
CA ASP A 167 -6.70 5.41 -14.26
C ASP A 167 -7.90 6.07 -13.60
N ASP A 168 -8.60 5.41 -12.69
CA ASP A 168 -9.65 6.04 -11.89
C ASP A 168 -9.06 7.14 -10.99
N VAL A 169 -7.90 6.91 -10.36
CA VAL A 169 -7.19 7.94 -9.58
C VAL A 169 -6.82 9.13 -10.47
N ARG A 170 -6.24 8.89 -11.64
CA ARG A 170 -5.87 9.95 -12.60
C ARG A 170 -7.06 10.78 -13.06
N ASN A 171 -8.20 10.13 -13.29
CA ASN A 171 -9.43 10.75 -13.81
C ASN A 171 -10.38 11.20 -12.70
N CYS A 172 -9.98 11.14 -11.43
CA CYS A 172 -10.81 11.50 -10.26
C CYS A 172 -12.12 10.70 -10.16
N LYS A 173 -12.12 9.49 -10.70
CA LYS A 173 -13.24 8.55 -10.65
C LYS A 173 -13.08 7.63 -9.45
N PHE A 174 -13.16 8.17 -8.26
CA PHE A 174 -13.18 7.34 -7.04
C PHE A 174 -14.51 6.60 -7.02
N GLY A 175 -14.46 5.26 -7.14
CA GLY A 175 -15.63 4.40 -7.15
C GLY A 175 -16.49 4.58 -5.91
N LYS A 176 -17.63 3.90 -5.84
CA LYS A 176 -18.43 3.84 -4.61
C LYS A 176 -17.54 3.27 -3.52
N ILE A 177 -17.11 4.13 -2.61
CA ILE A 177 -16.55 3.71 -1.34
C ILE A 177 -17.72 3.05 -0.62
N ASP A 178 -17.59 1.77 -0.30
CA ASP A 178 -18.67 1.01 0.28
C ASP A 178 -19.24 1.73 1.51
N TYR A 179 -20.58 1.85 1.50
CA TYR A 179 -21.49 2.27 2.57
C TYR A 179 -21.76 3.75 2.84
N GLU A 180 -21.05 4.73 2.28
CA GLU A 180 -21.55 6.09 2.30
C GLU A 180 -21.64 6.66 0.88
N SER A 181 -22.82 7.09 0.48
CA SER A 181 -23.09 7.74 -0.81
C SER A 181 -22.37 9.10 -0.84
N SER A 182 -21.10 9.05 -1.22
CA SER A 182 -20.27 10.24 -1.34
C SER A 182 -20.76 11.08 -2.51
N GLY A 183 -21.33 12.24 -2.24
CA GLY A 183 -21.65 13.24 -3.24
C GLY A 183 -20.41 13.70 -4.01
N SER A 184 -20.59 14.43 -5.12
CA SER A 184 -19.50 14.94 -5.98
C SER A 184 -18.43 15.72 -5.20
N ALA A 185 -18.82 16.49 -4.18
CA ALA A 185 -17.91 17.25 -3.32
C ALA A 185 -16.94 16.34 -2.53
N GLN A 186 -17.38 15.17 -2.12
CA GLN A 186 -16.55 14.23 -1.34
C GLN A 186 -15.48 13.56 -2.21
N LYS A 187 -15.74 13.37 -3.52
CA LYS A 187 -14.73 12.84 -4.45
C LYS A 187 -13.56 13.80 -4.64
N ASP A 188 -13.85 15.09 -4.74
CA ASP A 188 -12.82 16.12 -4.88
C ASP A 188 -12.01 16.26 -3.58
N VAL A 189 -12.66 16.15 -2.42
CA VAL A 189 -11.98 16.15 -1.09
C VAL A 189 -11.05 14.95 -0.97
N LEU A 190 -11.47 13.74 -1.34
CA LEU A 190 -10.63 12.53 -1.29
C LEU A 190 -9.41 12.63 -2.19
N LYS A 191 -9.55 13.23 -3.39
CA LYS A 191 -8.44 13.48 -4.29
C LYS A 191 -7.43 14.44 -3.68
N GLU A 192 -7.90 15.57 -3.14
CA GLU A 192 -7.07 16.55 -2.46
C GLU A 192 -6.36 15.92 -1.25
N GLU A 193 -7.08 15.12 -0.49
CA GLU A 193 -6.52 14.40 0.64
C GLU A 193 -5.42 13.43 0.21
N PHE A 194 -5.66 12.64 -0.84
CA PHE A 194 -4.63 11.75 -1.39
C PHE A 194 -3.39 12.52 -1.84
N TYR A 195 -3.56 13.65 -2.53
CA TYR A 195 -2.42 14.47 -2.98
C TYR A 195 -1.63 15.08 -1.83
N ARG A 196 -2.29 15.47 -0.76
CA ARG A 196 -1.66 16.19 0.37
C ARG A 196 -1.13 15.26 1.44
N THR A 197 -1.79 14.13 1.67
CA THR A 197 -1.54 13.29 2.85
C THR A 197 -0.98 11.93 2.56
N SER A 198 -0.95 11.47 1.30
CA SER A 198 -0.51 10.12 0.99
C SER A 198 0.93 9.85 1.41
N ILE A 199 1.13 8.70 2.06
CA ILE A 199 2.44 8.13 2.33
C ILE A 199 2.59 6.91 1.43
N LEU A 200 3.63 6.88 0.61
CA LEU A 200 3.99 5.68 -0.13
C LEU A 200 4.50 4.61 0.83
N ILE A 201 3.72 3.55 1.02
CA ILE A 201 4.14 2.38 1.79
C ILE A 201 5.16 1.59 0.96
N CYS A 202 4.77 1.14 -0.23
CA CYS A 202 5.62 0.45 -1.20
C CYS A 202 5.06 0.65 -2.62
N GLY A 203 5.88 0.65 -3.65
CA GLY A 203 5.43 0.74 -5.04
C GLY A 203 5.92 1.97 -5.80
N LYS A 204 5.19 2.36 -6.83
CA LYS A 204 5.51 3.50 -7.70
C LYS A 204 5.28 4.83 -6.98
N ILE A 205 6.13 5.80 -7.27
CA ILE A 205 5.95 7.18 -6.81
C ILE A 205 4.85 7.83 -7.63
N PRO A 206 3.90 8.56 -7.03
CA PRO A 206 2.85 9.25 -7.76
C PRO A 206 3.42 10.25 -8.75
N PHE A 207 3.09 10.09 -10.03
CA PHE A 207 3.65 10.90 -11.12
C PHE A 207 3.34 12.39 -10.97
N TRP A 208 2.11 12.75 -10.58
CA TRP A 208 1.70 14.15 -10.41
C TRP A 208 2.51 14.89 -9.35
N TRP A 209 2.99 14.19 -8.32
CA TRP A 209 3.79 14.79 -7.25
C TRP A 209 5.17 15.23 -7.74
N VAL A 210 5.72 14.49 -8.72
CA VAL A 210 7.06 14.75 -9.25
C VAL A 210 7.04 15.63 -10.48
N CYS A 211 5.91 15.74 -11.19
CA CYS A 211 5.76 16.54 -12.41
C CYS A 211 5.25 17.96 -12.17
N TYR A 212 4.95 18.32 -10.93
CA TYR A 212 4.49 19.66 -10.60
C TYR A 212 5.64 20.66 -10.75
N ASP A 213 5.50 21.61 -11.67
CA ASP A 213 6.38 22.78 -11.74
C ASP A 213 5.97 23.74 -10.62
N ARG A 214 6.86 23.96 -9.69
CA ARG A 214 6.73 25.04 -8.70
C ARG A 214 7.21 26.32 -9.42
N GLU A 215 6.29 27.10 -9.96
CA GLU A 215 6.57 28.49 -10.26
C GLU A 215 6.74 29.31 -8.99
#